data_4803e13c764b6d0a1f88bf2c3bfe46b1
#
_entry.id   4803e13c764b6d0a1f88bf2c3bfe46b1
#
_cell.length_a   1.000
_cell.length_b   1.000
_cell.length_c   1.000
_cell.angle_alpha   90.00
_cell.angle_beta   90.00
_cell.angle_gamma   90.00
#
_symmetry.space_group_name_H-M   'P 1'
#
loop_
_entity.id
_entity.type
_entity.pdbx_description
1 polymer ?
#
loop_
_entity_poly.entity_id
_entity_poly.type
_entity_poly.pdbx_seq_one_letter_code
_entity_poly.pdbx_strand_id
1 'polypeptide(L)'
;MKNILVVTGGAGFIGSNLICELLKFKKFRILSVDNYSSGLVKNHINNKQVKYLKGNTKNIENLLINYNGKIHSIFHFGEFARIYQSFKKINECFSSNIEGSLSVFNFAKKNKIRLIYSATSASLGNSGKDMNLSPYAFSKAKNLELLENFKKWFNFRYEVVYFYNVYGDKQICKGDMATVVGIFEDCFRLGKKLPVVRPGTQERRFTHVFDTVKACIFAWRKNKSKHYSISSKQSYSILELAKMFKSKIRYLPKREGERFASALIKMNLNNNIIRLSAKIKLRDYIKNFLINNR
;
A
#
# COMPACT_ATOMS: atom_id res chain seq x y z
N MET A 1 21.62 -19.77 -7.69
CA MET A 1 21.13 -18.54 -8.37
C MET A 1 19.92 -17.99 -7.61
N LYS A 2 19.87 -16.68 -7.30
CA LYS A 2 18.73 -16.07 -6.58
C LYS A 2 17.56 -15.86 -7.55
N ASN A 3 16.55 -16.71 -7.50
CA ASN A 3 15.40 -16.70 -8.41
C ASN A 3 14.02 -16.60 -7.72
N ILE A 4 13.99 -16.25 -6.43
CA ILE A 4 12.77 -16.12 -5.66
C ILE A 4 12.49 -14.64 -5.37
N LEU A 5 11.26 -14.20 -5.62
CA LEU A 5 10.71 -12.93 -5.14
C LEU A 5 9.76 -13.20 -3.99
N VAL A 6 9.90 -12.48 -2.90
CA VAL A 6 8.99 -12.55 -1.76
C VAL A 6 8.07 -11.34 -1.79
N VAL A 7 6.77 -11.57 -1.60
CA VAL A 7 5.76 -10.51 -1.43
C VAL A 7 5.08 -10.71 -0.09
N THR A 8 5.37 -9.88 0.89
CA THR A 8 4.60 -9.88 2.14
C THR A 8 3.30 -9.09 1.93
N GLY A 9 2.20 -9.54 2.50
CA GLY A 9 0.88 -9.01 2.19
C GLY A 9 0.38 -9.41 0.80
N GLY A 10 0.85 -10.56 0.27
CA GLY A 10 0.57 -10.97 -1.11
C GLY A 10 -0.84 -11.48 -1.36
N ALA A 11 -1.63 -11.81 -0.33
CA ALA A 11 -3.06 -12.10 -0.43
C ALA A 11 -3.92 -10.83 -0.27
N GLY A 12 -3.29 -9.68 0.03
CA GLY A 12 -3.94 -8.37 0.14
C GLY A 12 -4.23 -7.74 -1.23
N PHE A 13 -4.86 -6.56 -1.19
CA PHE A 13 -5.24 -5.79 -2.37
C PHE A 13 -4.06 -5.50 -3.30
N ILE A 14 -3.06 -4.77 -2.83
CA ILE A 14 -1.93 -4.33 -3.66
C ILE A 14 -0.98 -5.51 -3.95
N GLY A 15 -0.72 -6.34 -2.94
CA GLY A 15 0.20 -7.48 -3.08
C GLY A 15 -0.24 -8.51 -4.12
N SER A 16 -1.54 -8.83 -4.18
CA SER A 16 -2.06 -9.77 -5.18
C SER A 16 -2.00 -9.22 -6.60
N ASN A 17 -2.22 -7.91 -6.79
CA ASN A 17 -2.02 -7.26 -8.09
C ASN A 17 -0.54 -7.22 -8.50
N LEU A 18 0.36 -7.01 -7.52
CA LEU A 18 1.80 -7.08 -7.78
C LEU A 18 2.22 -8.49 -8.22
N ILE A 19 1.72 -9.53 -7.56
CA ILE A 19 2.00 -10.93 -7.94
C ILE A 19 1.57 -11.20 -9.39
N CYS A 20 0.39 -10.73 -9.82
CA CYS A 20 -0.05 -10.84 -11.22
C CYS A 20 0.99 -10.26 -12.20
N GLU A 21 1.52 -9.09 -11.90
CA GLU A 21 2.50 -8.44 -12.77
C GLU A 21 3.89 -9.10 -12.68
N LEU A 22 4.30 -9.58 -11.49
CA LEU A 22 5.58 -10.27 -11.32
C LEU A 22 5.64 -11.61 -12.06
N LEU A 23 4.51 -12.29 -12.26
CA LEU A 23 4.43 -13.52 -13.03
C LEU A 23 4.83 -13.37 -14.51
N LYS A 24 4.80 -12.13 -15.04
CA LYS A 24 5.33 -11.84 -16.38
C LYS A 24 6.84 -12.06 -16.49
N PHE A 25 7.54 -12.05 -15.35
CA PHE A 25 8.98 -12.36 -15.27
C PHE A 25 9.21 -13.85 -15.02
N LYS A 26 9.02 -14.68 -16.06
CA LYS A 26 8.97 -16.16 -16.00
C LYS A 26 10.15 -16.84 -15.27
N LYS A 27 11.31 -16.17 -15.15
CA LYS A 27 12.51 -16.71 -14.46
C LYS A 27 12.39 -16.73 -12.93
N PHE A 28 11.39 -16.03 -12.36
CA PHE A 28 11.22 -15.95 -10.92
C PHE A 28 10.07 -16.82 -10.44
N ARG A 29 10.28 -17.42 -9.27
CA ARG A 29 9.22 -17.99 -8.43
C ARG A 29 8.83 -16.96 -7.40
N ILE A 30 7.58 -16.97 -6.93
CA ILE A 30 7.03 -15.99 -6.01
C ILE A 30 6.61 -16.70 -4.73
N LEU A 31 7.06 -16.19 -3.58
CA LEU A 31 6.57 -16.58 -2.27
C LEU A 31 5.72 -15.44 -1.72
N SER A 32 4.44 -15.70 -1.50
CA SER A 32 3.53 -14.78 -0.83
C SER A 32 3.50 -15.11 0.65
N VAL A 33 3.83 -14.16 1.52
CA VAL A 33 3.71 -14.30 2.98
C VAL A 33 2.58 -13.40 3.44
N ASP A 34 1.53 -13.95 4.04
CA ASP A 34 0.37 -13.19 4.51
C ASP A 34 -0.21 -13.83 5.78
N ASN A 35 -0.62 -13.00 6.74
CA ASN A 35 -1.28 -13.47 7.97
C ASN A 35 -2.81 -13.49 7.83
N TYR A 36 -3.34 -13.04 6.69
CA TYR A 36 -4.76 -12.92 6.35
C TYR A 36 -5.58 -12.01 7.28
N SER A 37 -4.94 -11.08 7.98
CA SER A 37 -5.68 -10.06 8.76
C SER A 37 -6.55 -9.16 7.89
N SER A 38 -6.15 -8.92 6.64
CA SER A 38 -6.93 -8.24 5.60
C SER A 38 -6.79 -8.86 4.22
N GLY A 39 -5.85 -9.78 4.04
CA GLY A 39 -5.67 -10.58 2.84
C GLY A 39 -6.79 -11.63 2.71
N LEU A 40 -7.12 -12.01 1.49
CA LEU A 40 -8.22 -12.92 1.19
C LEU A 40 -7.73 -14.07 0.30
N VAL A 41 -8.14 -15.31 0.63
CA VAL A 41 -7.81 -16.50 -0.17
C VAL A 41 -8.32 -16.36 -1.61
N LYS A 42 -9.44 -15.70 -1.84
CA LYS A 42 -9.97 -15.44 -3.19
C LYS A 42 -9.04 -14.58 -4.08
N ASN A 43 -8.07 -13.89 -3.49
CA ASN A 43 -7.07 -13.12 -4.22
C ASN A 43 -5.89 -13.98 -4.70
N HIS A 44 -5.83 -15.25 -4.28
CA HIS A 44 -4.80 -16.16 -4.75
C HIS A 44 -4.85 -16.33 -6.26
N ILE A 45 -3.68 -16.49 -6.84
CA ILE A 45 -3.50 -16.76 -8.26
C ILE A 45 -3.12 -18.23 -8.37
N ASN A 46 -3.94 -19.01 -9.06
CA ASN A 46 -3.64 -20.40 -9.34
C ASN A 46 -2.53 -20.49 -10.41
N ASN A 47 -1.28 -20.50 -9.96
CA ASN A 47 -0.11 -20.60 -10.83
C ASN A 47 1.03 -21.33 -10.09
N LYS A 48 1.64 -22.34 -10.73
CA LYS A 48 2.72 -23.14 -10.17
C LYS A 48 3.98 -22.36 -9.76
N GLN A 49 4.14 -21.13 -10.24
CA GLN A 49 5.23 -20.24 -9.85
C GLN A 49 4.96 -19.48 -8.56
N VAL A 50 3.75 -19.55 -7.99
CA VAL A 50 3.37 -18.85 -6.76
C VAL A 50 3.12 -19.85 -5.65
N LYS A 51 3.78 -19.64 -4.50
CA LYS A 51 3.49 -20.37 -3.26
C LYS A 51 3.02 -19.39 -2.19
N TYR A 52 1.92 -19.70 -1.55
CA TYR A 52 1.34 -18.92 -0.44
C TYR A 52 1.75 -19.55 0.88
N LEU A 53 2.36 -18.74 1.75
CA LEU A 53 2.77 -19.10 3.11
C LEU A 53 1.93 -18.28 4.08
N LYS A 54 1.16 -18.94 4.92
CA LYS A 54 0.39 -18.29 6.00
C LYS A 54 1.33 -18.01 7.16
N GLY A 55 1.46 -16.74 7.55
CA GLY A 55 2.27 -16.36 8.70
C GLY A 55 2.45 -14.87 8.86
N ASN A 56 2.93 -14.46 10.02
CA ASN A 56 3.20 -13.08 10.38
C ASN A 56 4.62 -12.68 9.97
N THR A 57 4.81 -11.45 9.50
CA THR A 57 6.12 -10.90 9.14
C THR A 57 7.12 -10.88 10.29
N LYS A 58 6.67 -10.89 11.54
CA LYS A 58 7.54 -11.06 12.72
C LYS A 58 8.33 -12.38 12.68
N ASN A 59 7.75 -13.40 12.10
CA ASN A 59 8.35 -14.74 12.00
C ASN A 59 8.97 -15.00 10.62
N ILE A 60 9.32 -13.95 9.88
CA ILE A 60 9.77 -14.05 8.48
C ILE A 60 10.99 -14.98 8.31
N GLU A 61 11.89 -15.00 9.27
CA GLU A 61 13.10 -15.84 9.24
C GLU A 61 12.73 -17.33 9.23
N ASN A 62 11.84 -17.75 10.13
CA ASN A 62 11.37 -19.14 10.20
C ASN A 62 10.55 -19.53 8.96
N LEU A 63 9.68 -18.63 8.49
CA LEU A 63 8.85 -18.86 7.30
C LEU A 63 9.68 -19.06 6.02
N LEU A 64 10.84 -18.41 5.95
CA LEU A 64 11.68 -18.42 4.76
C LEU A 64 12.99 -19.22 4.91
N ILE A 65 13.19 -19.94 6.01
CA ILE A 65 14.44 -20.65 6.30
C ILE A 65 14.87 -21.60 5.17
N ASN A 66 13.94 -22.35 4.58
CA ASN A 66 14.18 -23.29 3.49
C ASN A 66 14.48 -22.61 2.14
N TYR A 67 14.40 -21.28 2.09
CA TYR A 67 14.63 -20.47 0.89
C TYR A 67 15.86 -19.56 1.01
N ASN A 68 16.60 -19.68 2.11
CA ASN A 68 17.83 -18.92 2.32
C ASN A 68 18.80 -19.10 1.13
N GLY A 69 19.46 -18.02 0.75
CA GLY A 69 20.38 -18.01 -0.41
C GLY A 69 19.67 -17.95 -1.79
N LYS A 70 18.39 -18.28 -1.88
CA LYS A 70 17.63 -18.29 -3.15
C LYS A 70 16.78 -17.02 -3.39
N ILE A 71 16.59 -16.18 -2.36
CA ILE A 71 15.76 -14.98 -2.44
C ILE A 71 16.52 -13.83 -3.10
N HIS A 72 15.93 -13.28 -4.17
CA HIS A 72 16.47 -12.14 -4.91
C HIS A 72 16.02 -10.80 -4.31
N SER A 73 14.72 -10.63 -4.03
CA SER A 73 14.16 -9.40 -3.51
C SER A 73 12.91 -9.66 -2.67
N ILE A 74 12.65 -8.74 -1.73
CA ILE A 74 11.42 -8.70 -0.94
C ILE A 74 10.64 -7.44 -1.28
N PHE A 75 9.36 -7.59 -1.63
CA PHE A 75 8.37 -6.51 -1.69
C PHE A 75 7.58 -6.55 -0.37
N HIS A 76 7.81 -5.56 0.49
CA HIS A 76 7.22 -5.56 1.83
C HIS A 76 5.97 -4.68 1.88
N PHE A 77 4.80 -5.33 1.83
CA PHE A 77 3.45 -4.74 1.86
C PHE A 77 2.59 -5.31 2.99
N GLY A 78 3.09 -6.32 3.72
CA GLY A 78 2.40 -6.97 4.83
C GLY A 78 2.43 -6.13 6.10
N GLU A 79 1.71 -5.01 6.09
CA GLU A 79 1.63 -4.04 7.16
C GLU A 79 0.19 -3.58 7.38
N PHE A 80 -0.11 -3.09 8.57
CA PHE A 80 -1.38 -2.44 8.89
C PHE A 80 -1.51 -1.13 8.09
N ALA A 81 -2.63 -0.90 7.40
CA ALA A 81 -2.73 0.15 6.39
C ALA A 81 -3.98 1.06 6.52
N ARG A 82 -4.43 1.39 7.74
CA ARG A 82 -5.59 2.27 7.95
C ARG A 82 -5.37 3.26 9.08
N ILE A 83 -5.62 4.54 8.81
CA ILE A 83 -5.45 5.64 9.76
C ILE A 83 -6.43 5.49 10.93
N TYR A 84 -7.73 5.56 10.66
CA TYR A 84 -8.74 5.55 11.71
C TYR A 84 -8.72 4.27 12.56
N GLN A 85 -8.54 3.12 11.93
CA GLN A 85 -8.51 1.85 12.65
C GLN A 85 -7.25 1.69 13.52
N SER A 86 -6.16 2.40 13.21
CA SER A 86 -4.94 2.33 14.01
C SER A 86 -5.08 2.89 15.43
N PHE A 87 -6.05 3.79 15.67
CA PHE A 87 -6.36 4.25 17.03
C PHE A 87 -7.04 3.16 17.85
N LYS A 88 -7.95 2.41 17.23
CA LYS A 88 -8.67 1.31 17.90
C LYS A 88 -7.83 0.05 18.07
N LYS A 89 -6.87 -0.16 17.16
CA LYS A 89 -6.05 -1.37 17.04
C LYS A 89 -4.56 -1.04 17.09
N ILE A 90 -4.16 -0.25 18.09
CA ILE A 90 -2.78 0.26 18.18
C ILE A 90 -1.75 -0.86 18.31
N ASN A 91 -2.05 -1.90 19.10
CA ASN A 91 -1.16 -3.04 19.29
C ASN A 91 -0.98 -3.84 17.98
N GLU A 92 -2.07 -4.08 17.25
CA GLU A 92 -1.99 -4.74 15.93
C GLU A 92 -1.19 -3.89 14.94
N CYS A 93 -1.41 -2.58 14.94
CA CYS A 93 -0.71 -1.64 14.08
C CYS A 93 0.80 -1.65 14.37
N PHE A 94 1.23 -1.54 15.62
CA PHE A 94 2.65 -1.51 15.98
C PHE A 94 3.30 -2.88 15.83
N SER A 95 2.61 -3.95 16.21
CA SER A 95 3.10 -5.31 16.02
C SER A 95 3.35 -5.62 14.53
N SER A 96 2.47 -5.19 13.65
CA SER A 96 2.64 -5.37 12.21
C SER A 96 3.69 -4.42 11.61
N ASN A 97 3.56 -3.11 11.90
CA ASN A 97 4.34 -2.09 11.21
C ASN A 97 5.73 -1.87 11.82
N ILE A 98 5.89 -1.99 13.13
CA ILE A 98 7.20 -1.81 13.78
C ILE A 98 7.93 -3.15 13.89
N GLU A 99 7.39 -4.10 14.67
CA GLU A 99 8.07 -5.36 14.93
C GLU A 99 8.18 -6.22 13.67
N GLY A 100 7.09 -6.32 12.90
CA GLY A 100 7.06 -7.08 11.65
C GLY A 100 8.01 -6.51 10.60
N SER A 101 8.05 -5.18 10.44
CA SER A 101 8.95 -4.54 9.48
C SER A 101 10.40 -4.65 9.93
N LEU A 102 10.71 -4.46 11.22
CA LEU A 102 12.06 -4.66 11.76
C LEU A 102 12.56 -6.09 11.49
N SER A 103 11.70 -7.10 11.69
CA SER A 103 12.04 -8.49 11.39
C SER A 103 12.36 -8.71 9.92
N VAL A 104 11.55 -8.12 9.02
CA VAL A 104 11.82 -8.18 7.56
C VAL A 104 13.11 -7.46 7.19
N PHE A 105 13.39 -6.28 7.77
CA PHE A 105 14.62 -5.53 7.50
C PHE A 105 15.86 -6.29 7.96
N ASN A 106 15.84 -6.86 9.17
CA ASN A 106 16.92 -7.68 9.71
C ASN A 106 17.16 -8.93 8.86
N PHE A 107 16.09 -9.65 8.47
CA PHE A 107 16.20 -10.81 7.60
C PHE A 107 16.81 -10.43 6.24
N ALA A 108 16.34 -9.35 5.63
CA ALA A 108 16.84 -8.88 4.35
C ALA A 108 18.32 -8.43 4.45
N LYS A 109 18.69 -7.73 5.53
CA LYS A 109 20.07 -7.33 5.80
C LYS A 109 20.98 -8.56 5.96
N LYS A 110 20.62 -9.50 6.84
CA LYS A 110 21.38 -10.72 7.14
C LYS A 110 21.69 -11.52 5.86
N ASN A 111 20.72 -11.65 4.96
CA ASN A 111 20.80 -12.45 3.76
C ASN A 111 21.19 -11.65 2.50
N LYS A 112 21.60 -10.40 2.65
CA LYS A 112 21.95 -9.47 1.53
C LYS A 112 20.87 -9.47 0.45
N ILE A 113 19.60 -9.35 0.87
CA ILE A 113 18.41 -9.30 0.01
C ILE A 113 18.00 -7.85 -0.16
N ARG A 114 17.67 -7.45 -1.38
CA ARG A 114 17.15 -6.11 -1.68
C ARG A 114 15.71 -5.98 -1.27
N LEU A 115 15.36 -4.86 -0.64
CA LEU A 115 14.02 -4.56 -0.16
C LEU A 115 13.34 -3.52 -1.05
N ILE A 116 12.07 -3.73 -1.40
CA ILE A 116 11.15 -2.73 -1.94
C ILE A 116 10.08 -2.48 -0.87
N TYR A 117 10.12 -1.29 -0.27
CA TYR A 117 9.27 -0.93 0.86
C TYR A 117 8.10 -0.06 0.41
N SER A 118 6.89 -0.39 0.87
CA SER A 118 5.70 0.42 0.66
C SER A 118 5.60 1.52 1.72
N ALA A 119 5.81 2.76 1.35
CA ALA A 119 5.55 3.90 2.21
C ALA A 119 4.16 4.50 1.93
N THR A 120 3.76 5.45 2.75
CA THR A 120 2.46 6.11 2.62
C THR A 120 2.62 7.61 2.40
N SER A 121 1.72 8.20 1.61
CA SER A 121 1.62 9.65 1.54
C SER A 121 1.31 10.30 2.89
N ALA A 122 0.84 9.54 3.88
CA ALA A 122 0.62 10.04 5.24
C ALA A 122 1.92 10.49 5.93
N SER A 123 3.03 9.78 5.70
CA SER A 123 4.34 10.17 6.25
C SER A 123 4.95 11.38 5.56
N LEU A 124 4.41 11.81 4.42
CA LEU A 124 4.85 12.99 3.67
C LEU A 124 3.90 14.20 3.83
N GLY A 125 2.72 14.00 4.44
CA GLY A 125 1.66 14.98 4.45
C GLY A 125 2.03 16.28 5.19
N ASN A 126 1.53 17.42 4.67
CA ASN A 126 1.64 18.74 5.27
C ASN A 126 3.09 19.10 5.66
N SER A 127 4.03 18.90 4.74
CA SER A 127 5.48 19.10 4.96
C SER A 127 6.04 18.29 6.14
N GLY A 128 5.56 17.07 6.31
CA GLY A 128 5.95 16.16 7.38
C GLY A 128 5.16 16.31 8.69
N LYS A 129 4.35 17.36 8.85
CA LYS A 129 3.57 17.56 10.09
C LYS A 129 2.52 16.46 10.33
N ASP A 130 2.04 15.81 9.26
CA ASP A 130 1.04 14.74 9.35
C ASP A 130 1.62 13.38 9.79
N MET A 131 2.94 13.25 9.91
CA MET A 131 3.58 11.97 10.27
C MET A 131 3.19 11.45 11.66
N ASN A 132 2.81 12.36 12.56
CA ASN A 132 2.46 12.04 13.95
C ASN A 132 0.95 12.09 14.21
N LEU A 133 0.09 12.28 13.19
CA LEU A 133 -1.35 12.41 13.36
C LEU A 133 -2.08 11.09 13.67
N SER A 134 -1.44 9.95 13.56
CA SER A 134 -2.03 8.65 13.88
C SER A 134 -0.95 7.60 14.15
N PRO A 135 -1.27 6.53 14.90
CA PRO A 135 -0.34 5.42 15.11
C PRO A 135 0.16 4.81 13.78
N TYR A 136 -0.71 4.74 12.77
CA TYR A 136 -0.34 4.30 11.43
C TYR A 136 0.67 5.23 10.76
N ALA A 137 0.42 6.54 10.73
CA ALA A 137 1.33 7.50 10.09
C ALA A 137 2.69 7.52 10.81
N PHE A 138 2.67 7.52 12.14
CA PHE A 138 3.84 7.45 12.98
C PHE A 138 4.69 6.20 12.70
N SER A 139 4.09 5.01 12.74
CA SER A 139 4.81 3.76 12.50
C SER A 139 5.47 3.71 11.12
N LYS A 140 4.76 4.20 10.09
CA LYS A 140 5.30 4.25 8.73
C LYS A 140 6.45 5.28 8.59
N ALA A 141 6.35 6.42 9.27
CA ALA A 141 7.42 7.43 9.27
C ALA A 141 8.68 6.91 10.00
N LYS A 142 8.51 6.22 11.14
CA LYS A 142 9.63 5.61 11.87
C LYS A 142 10.32 4.48 11.09
N ASN A 143 9.59 3.73 10.31
CA ASN A 143 10.20 2.73 9.40
C ASN A 143 11.04 3.39 8.29
N LEU A 144 10.66 4.55 7.78
CA LEU A 144 11.50 5.29 6.82
C LEU A 144 12.80 5.76 7.46
N GLU A 145 12.71 6.35 8.65
CA GLU A 145 13.89 6.78 9.42
C GLU A 145 14.81 5.58 9.73
N LEU A 146 14.23 4.44 10.11
CA LEU A 146 14.97 3.21 10.36
C LEU A 146 15.69 2.70 9.10
N LEU A 147 15.03 2.71 7.94
CA LEU A 147 15.63 2.30 6.67
C LEU A 147 16.81 3.20 6.27
N GLU A 148 16.69 4.50 6.48
CA GLU A 148 17.81 5.44 6.25
C GLU A 148 19.01 5.12 7.15
N ASN A 149 18.77 4.79 8.42
CA ASN A 149 19.80 4.37 9.35
C ASN A 149 20.38 3.00 8.97
N PHE A 150 19.56 2.03 8.57
CA PHE A 150 20.05 0.74 8.06
C PHE A 150 20.98 0.92 6.86
N LYS A 151 20.67 1.87 5.97
CA LYS A 151 21.59 2.21 4.87
C LYS A 151 22.91 2.74 5.36
N LYS A 152 22.89 3.67 6.33
CA LYS A 152 24.12 4.26 6.91
C LYS A 152 24.95 3.23 7.68
N TRP A 153 24.31 2.44 8.55
CA TRP A 153 24.99 1.50 9.42
C TRP A 153 25.48 0.23 8.71
N PHE A 154 24.72 -0.26 7.72
CA PHE A 154 24.92 -1.59 7.15
C PHE A 154 25.04 -1.60 5.61
N ASN A 155 25.10 -0.44 4.96
CA ASN A 155 25.03 -0.32 3.50
C ASN A 155 23.85 -1.09 2.90
N PHE A 156 22.69 -1.05 3.59
CA PHE A 156 21.50 -1.80 3.24
C PHE A 156 20.85 -1.27 1.97
N ARG A 157 20.48 -2.17 1.04
CA ARG A 157 19.88 -1.82 -0.25
C ARG A 157 18.36 -1.88 -0.19
N TYR A 158 17.70 -0.74 -0.40
CA TYR A 158 16.26 -0.66 -0.45
C TYR A 158 15.78 0.40 -1.43
N GLU A 159 14.55 0.23 -1.92
CA GLU A 159 13.77 1.23 -2.65
C GLU A 159 12.52 1.55 -1.83
N VAL A 160 12.06 2.79 -1.88
CA VAL A 160 10.80 3.20 -1.24
C VAL A 160 9.80 3.62 -2.30
N VAL A 161 8.56 3.14 -2.21
CA VAL A 161 7.47 3.59 -3.08
C VAL A 161 6.34 4.14 -2.22
N TYR A 162 6.04 5.43 -2.37
CA TYR A 162 4.97 6.10 -1.64
C TYR A 162 3.62 5.89 -2.34
N PHE A 163 2.67 5.30 -1.63
CA PHE A 163 1.32 5.03 -2.11
C PHE A 163 0.35 6.15 -1.73
N TYR A 164 -0.57 6.47 -2.65
CA TYR A 164 -1.58 7.54 -2.51
C TYR A 164 -2.97 6.98 -2.78
N ASN A 165 -3.78 6.78 -1.74
CA ASN A 165 -5.19 6.37 -1.82
C ASN A 165 -5.48 5.41 -2.99
N VAL A 166 -4.86 4.23 -2.92
CA VAL A 166 -4.92 3.24 -4.00
C VAL A 166 -6.35 2.71 -4.15
N TYR A 167 -6.82 2.60 -5.40
CA TYR A 167 -8.13 2.05 -5.78
C TYR A 167 -7.98 1.08 -6.97
N GLY A 168 -9.01 0.29 -7.23
CA GLY A 168 -9.06 -0.60 -8.40
C GLY A 168 -9.26 -2.07 -8.03
N ASP A 169 -8.92 -2.96 -8.95
CA ASP A 169 -9.21 -4.39 -8.88
C ASP A 169 -8.72 -5.04 -7.58
N LYS A 170 -9.57 -5.90 -7.00
CA LYS A 170 -9.36 -6.59 -5.72
C LYS A 170 -9.28 -5.66 -4.50
N GLN A 171 -9.69 -4.39 -4.62
CA GLN A 171 -9.77 -3.52 -3.45
C GLN A 171 -10.77 -4.04 -2.42
N ILE A 172 -10.51 -3.73 -1.15
CA ILE A 172 -11.39 -4.13 -0.06
C ILE A 172 -12.59 -3.18 -0.04
N CYS A 173 -13.79 -3.74 -0.20
CA CYS A 173 -15.03 -2.96 -0.30
C CYS A 173 -15.84 -2.95 1.01
N LYS A 174 -15.61 -3.91 1.92
CA LYS A 174 -16.37 -4.08 3.17
C LYS A 174 -15.46 -4.20 4.38
N GLY A 175 -16.01 -3.86 5.56
CA GLY A 175 -15.30 -3.96 6.84
C GLY A 175 -14.28 -2.84 7.09
N ASP A 176 -13.58 -2.96 8.20
CA ASP A 176 -12.68 -1.93 8.75
C ASP A 176 -11.52 -1.54 7.83
N MET A 177 -11.11 -2.47 6.98
CA MET A 177 -9.98 -2.28 6.08
C MET A 177 -10.41 -1.86 4.65
N ALA A 178 -11.68 -1.48 4.46
CA ALA A 178 -12.18 -1.06 3.15
C ALA A 178 -11.61 0.29 2.69
N THR A 179 -11.41 0.43 1.37
CA THR A 179 -11.03 1.71 0.75
C THR A 179 -12.27 2.57 0.54
N VAL A 180 -12.12 3.89 0.50
CA VAL A 180 -13.28 4.77 0.28
C VAL A 180 -13.95 4.52 -1.08
N VAL A 181 -13.16 4.27 -2.14
CA VAL A 181 -13.69 3.93 -3.46
C VAL A 181 -14.44 2.60 -3.40
N GLY A 182 -13.86 1.57 -2.75
CA GLY A 182 -14.50 0.27 -2.58
C GLY A 182 -15.80 0.32 -1.77
N ILE A 183 -15.83 1.14 -0.69
CA ILE A 183 -17.08 1.38 0.07
C ILE A 183 -18.15 1.98 -0.84
N PHE A 184 -17.79 2.96 -1.68
CA PHE A 184 -18.77 3.60 -2.56
C PHE A 184 -19.25 2.66 -3.67
N GLU A 185 -18.37 1.81 -4.20
CA GLU A 185 -18.76 0.75 -5.15
C GLU A 185 -19.73 -0.25 -4.53
N ASP A 186 -19.46 -0.71 -3.30
CA ASP A 186 -20.36 -1.63 -2.60
C ASP A 186 -21.72 -0.99 -2.30
N CYS A 187 -21.71 0.25 -1.82
CA CYS A 187 -22.95 1.01 -1.59
C CYS A 187 -23.75 1.20 -2.90
N PHE A 188 -23.08 1.50 -4.01
CA PHE A 188 -23.73 1.66 -5.31
C PHE A 188 -24.41 0.37 -5.75
N ARG A 189 -23.69 -0.78 -5.72
CA ARG A 189 -24.26 -2.10 -6.07
C ARG A 189 -25.46 -2.50 -5.21
N LEU A 190 -25.47 -2.03 -3.95
CA LEU A 190 -26.55 -2.33 -2.99
C LEU A 190 -27.66 -1.26 -2.94
N GLY A 191 -27.64 -0.24 -3.81
CA GLY A 191 -28.59 0.87 -3.78
C GLY A 191 -28.55 1.71 -2.49
N LYS A 192 -27.47 1.66 -1.72
CA LYS A 192 -27.30 2.34 -0.42
C LYS A 192 -26.74 3.75 -0.58
N LYS A 193 -27.06 4.63 0.39
CA LYS A 193 -26.47 5.98 0.47
C LYS A 193 -24.98 5.89 0.73
N LEU A 194 -24.17 6.72 0.05
CA LEU A 194 -22.71 6.77 0.21
C LEU A 194 -22.34 7.45 1.54
N PRO A 195 -21.53 6.78 2.40
CA PRO A 195 -21.11 7.36 3.67
C PRO A 195 -19.96 8.35 3.48
N VAL A 196 -20.22 9.63 3.72
CA VAL A 196 -19.23 10.72 3.63
C VAL A 196 -18.98 11.29 5.03
N VAL A 197 -17.73 11.20 5.50
CA VAL A 197 -17.29 11.80 6.77
C VAL A 197 -17.25 13.32 6.63
N ARG A 198 -17.96 14.04 7.52
CA ARG A 198 -18.02 15.52 7.50
C ARG A 198 -16.63 16.15 7.64
N PRO A 199 -16.40 17.30 6.96
CA PRO A 199 -17.30 18.01 6.04
C PRO A 199 -17.31 17.41 4.62
N GLY A 200 -16.48 16.43 4.28
CA GLY A 200 -16.37 15.85 2.94
C GLY A 200 -15.40 16.61 2.02
N THR A 201 -14.83 17.71 2.50
CA THR A 201 -13.86 18.55 1.76
C THR A 201 -12.42 18.02 1.83
N GLN A 202 -12.20 16.90 2.52
CA GLN A 202 -10.88 16.29 2.63
C GLN A 202 -10.36 15.89 1.24
N GLU A 203 -9.33 16.54 0.79
CA GLU A 203 -8.73 16.27 -0.52
C GLU A 203 -7.81 15.06 -0.50
N ARG A 204 -7.88 14.26 -1.54
CA ARG A 204 -7.03 13.09 -1.77
C ARG A 204 -6.59 13.00 -3.23
N ARG A 205 -5.38 12.53 -3.43
CA ARG A 205 -4.93 12.04 -4.73
C ARG A 205 -5.14 10.54 -4.77
N PHE A 206 -5.87 10.09 -5.77
CA PHE A 206 -6.22 8.69 -5.95
C PHE A 206 -5.33 8.09 -7.04
N THR A 207 -4.76 6.92 -6.78
CA THR A 207 -3.88 6.22 -7.72
C THR A 207 -4.43 4.84 -8.00
N HIS A 208 -4.58 4.49 -9.27
CA HIS A 208 -5.02 3.15 -9.63
C HIS A 208 -3.98 2.11 -9.22
N VAL A 209 -4.43 0.93 -8.76
CA VAL A 209 -3.55 -0.14 -8.29
C VAL A 209 -2.54 -0.56 -9.34
N PHE A 210 -2.93 -0.56 -10.61
CA PHE A 210 -2.05 -0.93 -11.71
C PHE A 210 -0.88 0.06 -11.88
N ASP A 211 -1.12 1.36 -11.75
CA ASP A 211 -0.05 2.36 -11.76
C ASP A 211 0.87 2.21 -10.55
N THR A 212 0.28 1.93 -9.37
CA THR A 212 1.04 1.67 -8.13
C THR A 212 1.97 0.47 -8.28
N VAL A 213 1.46 -0.64 -8.80
CA VAL A 213 2.23 -1.86 -9.05
C VAL A 213 3.34 -1.63 -10.08
N LYS A 214 3.05 -0.92 -11.17
CA LYS A 214 4.06 -0.54 -12.16
C LYS A 214 5.17 0.31 -11.56
N ALA A 215 4.84 1.22 -10.63
CA ALA A 215 5.85 2.00 -9.92
C ALA A 215 6.75 1.12 -9.04
N CYS A 216 6.19 0.11 -8.36
CA CYS A 216 6.98 -0.85 -7.58
C CYS A 216 7.94 -1.66 -8.46
N ILE A 217 7.46 -2.14 -9.61
CA ILE A 217 8.29 -2.86 -10.59
C ILE A 217 9.36 -1.94 -11.19
N PHE A 218 9.02 -0.70 -11.49
CA PHE A 218 9.97 0.29 -11.98
C PHE A 218 11.09 0.54 -10.95
N ALA A 219 10.76 0.79 -9.70
CA ALA A 219 11.71 0.97 -8.61
C ALA A 219 12.62 -0.26 -8.45
N TRP A 220 12.01 -1.46 -8.42
CA TRP A 220 12.74 -2.72 -8.36
C TRP A 220 13.73 -2.90 -9.52
N ARG A 221 13.32 -2.59 -10.75
CA ARG A 221 14.19 -2.71 -11.93
C ARG A 221 15.32 -1.67 -11.95
N LYS A 222 15.03 -0.44 -11.53
CA LYS A 222 16.03 0.65 -11.49
C LYS A 222 17.14 0.39 -10.50
N ASN A 223 16.86 -0.19 -9.34
CA ASN A 223 17.88 -0.57 -8.32
C ASN A 223 18.87 0.56 -8.00
N LYS A 224 18.36 1.73 -7.68
CA LYS A 224 19.17 2.94 -7.43
C LYS A 224 19.18 3.37 -5.97
N SER A 225 18.57 2.59 -5.07
CA SER A 225 18.36 2.94 -3.66
C SER A 225 17.74 4.33 -3.50
N LYS A 226 16.63 4.57 -4.21
CA LYS A 226 15.91 5.84 -4.27
C LYS A 226 14.48 5.71 -3.74
N HIS A 227 13.87 6.85 -3.52
CA HIS A 227 12.47 6.98 -3.17
C HIS A 227 11.65 7.34 -4.43
N TYR A 228 10.47 6.74 -4.57
CA TYR A 228 9.57 6.95 -5.71
C TYR A 228 8.19 7.33 -5.19
N SER A 229 7.60 8.36 -5.76
CA SER A 229 6.24 8.80 -5.45
C SER A 229 5.37 8.59 -6.67
N ILE A 230 4.27 7.85 -6.53
CA ILE A 230 3.30 7.61 -7.61
C ILE A 230 1.94 8.18 -7.25
N SER A 231 1.49 9.19 -7.98
CA SER A 231 0.18 9.80 -7.76
C SER A 231 -0.43 10.37 -9.03
N SER A 232 -1.76 10.51 -9.02
CA SER A 232 -2.46 11.36 -9.99
C SER A 232 -2.03 12.82 -9.83
N LYS A 233 -2.02 13.56 -10.93
CA LYS A 233 -1.87 15.03 -10.90
C LYS A 233 -3.07 15.72 -10.26
N GLN A 234 -4.27 15.14 -10.40
CA GLN A 234 -5.53 15.68 -9.87
C GLN A 234 -5.78 15.16 -8.46
N SER A 235 -6.24 16.06 -7.58
CA SER A 235 -6.85 15.73 -6.29
C SER A 235 -8.37 15.86 -6.38
N TYR A 236 -9.05 15.14 -5.53
CA TYR A 236 -10.51 15.21 -5.38
C TYR A 236 -10.85 15.20 -3.90
N SER A 237 -11.82 15.99 -3.51
CA SER A 237 -12.45 15.85 -2.20
C SER A 237 -13.27 14.56 -2.13
N ILE A 238 -13.53 14.07 -0.92
CA ILE A 238 -14.40 12.90 -0.73
C ILE A 238 -15.82 13.17 -1.23
N LEU A 239 -16.28 14.43 -1.12
CA LEU A 239 -17.59 14.84 -1.65
C LEU A 239 -17.63 14.81 -3.18
N GLU A 240 -16.58 15.30 -3.87
CA GLU A 240 -16.48 15.19 -5.34
C GLU A 240 -16.43 13.74 -5.79
N LEU A 241 -15.65 12.88 -5.09
CA LEU A 241 -15.65 11.45 -5.34
C LEU A 241 -17.07 10.85 -5.22
N ALA A 242 -17.80 11.17 -4.15
CA ALA A 242 -19.17 10.68 -3.95
C ALA A 242 -20.11 11.14 -5.07
N LYS A 243 -20.02 12.40 -5.51
CA LYS A 243 -20.81 12.95 -6.63
C LYS A 243 -20.58 12.19 -7.95
N MET A 244 -19.37 11.66 -8.19
CA MET A 244 -19.08 10.86 -9.38
C MET A 244 -19.93 9.58 -9.47
N PHE A 245 -20.35 8.99 -8.33
CA PHE A 245 -21.20 7.80 -8.27
C PHE A 245 -22.69 8.10 -8.52
N LYS A 246 -23.10 9.38 -8.59
CA LYS A 246 -24.50 9.78 -8.82
C LYS A 246 -25.51 9.18 -7.84
N SER A 247 -25.09 8.89 -6.62
CA SER A 247 -25.87 8.25 -5.56
C SER A 247 -26.16 9.22 -4.41
N LYS A 248 -27.23 8.95 -3.65
CA LYS A 248 -27.56 9.73 -2.43
C LYS A 248 -26.44 9.62 -1.41
N ILE A 249 -26.18 10.69 -0.66
CA ILE A 249 -25.12 10.77 0.35
C ILE A 249 -25.73 10.69 1.75
N ARG A 250 -25.03 10.01 2.67
CA ARG A 250 -25.28 10.05 4.11
C ARG A 250 -24.02 10.59 4.80
N TYR A 251 -24.13 11.70 5.51
CA TYR A 251 -23.03 12.25 6.26
C TYR A 251 -22.78 11.50 7.56
N LEU A 252 -21.51 11.23 7.87
CA LEU A 252 -21.03 10.67 9.10
C LEU A 252 -20.31 11.74 9.93
N PRO A 253 -20.21 11.59 11.27
CA PRO A 253 -19.42 12.49 12.12
C PRO A 253 -17.94 12.49 11.73
N LYS A 254 -17.22 13.54 12.17
CA LYS A 254 -15.75 13.63 12.00
C LYS A 254 -15.06 12.44 12.68
N ARG A 255 -13.88 12.06 12.16
CA ARG A 255 -13.07 10.97 12.68
C ARG A 255 -11.71 11.49 13.16
N GLU A 256 -11.14 10.84 14.15
CA GLU A 256 -9.77 11.08 14.58
C GLU A 256 -8.75 10.79 13.47
N GLY A 257 -7.66 11.56 13.44
CA GLY A 257 -6.61 11.42 12.43
C GLY A 257 -7.01 11.83 11.01
N GLU A 258 -8.20 12.44 10.80
CA GLU A 258 -8.64 12.89 9.49
C GLU A 258 -7.75 14.03 8.97
N ARG A 259 -7.19 13.86 7.80
CA ARG A 259 -6.36 14.87 7.13
C ARG A 259 -7.19 15.63 6.12
N PHE A 260 -7.10 16.96 6.12
CA PHE A 260 -7.89 17.84 5.23
C PHE A 260 -7.19 18.14 3.90
N ALA A 261 -5.87 18.13 3.83
CA ALA A 261 -5.11 18.41 2.61
C ALA A 261 -4.48 17.15 2.02
N SER A 262 -4.36 17.12 0.70
CA SER A 262 -3.58 16.08 0.01
C SER A 262 -2.09 16.29 0.24
N ALA A 263 -1.36 15.23 0.50
CA ALA A 263 0.07 15.25 0.84
C ALA A 263 1.01 15.90 -0.19
N LEU A 264 0.52 16.28 -1.38
CA LEU A 264 1.37 16.73 -2.48
C LEU A 264 1.24 18.19 -2.89
N ILE A 265 0.39 18.98 -2.25
CA ILE A 265 0.09 20.32 -2.79
C ILE A 265 1.27 21.29 -2.64
N LYS A 266 2.16 21.12 -1.67
CA LYS A 266 3.30 22.04 -1.41
C LYS A 266 4.54 21.34 -0.88
N MET A 267 4.87 20.12 -1.28
CA MET A 267 6.06 19.49 -0.76
C MET A 267 7.29 19.82 -1.61
N ASN A 268 8.23 20.54 -1.04
CA ASN A 268 9.64 20.34 -1.29
C ASN A 268 10.01 18.95 -0.77
N LEU A 269 9.61 17.91 -1.54
CA LEU A 269 10.21 16.60 -1.37
C LEU A 269 11.70 16.80 -1.62
N ASN A 270 12.54 16.44 -0.66
CA ASN A 270 13.99 16.40 -0.86
C ASN A 270 14.27 15.90 -2.27
N ASN A 271 15.26 16.48 -2.94
CA ASN A 271 15.67 16.18 -4.33
C ASN A 271 15.90 14.68 -4.63
N ASN A 272 15.72 13.81 -3.62
CA ASN A 272 15.93 12.37 -3.67
C ASN A 272 14.67 11.56 -4.04
N ILE A 273 13.48 12.17 -4.18
CA ILE A 273 12.24 11.45 -4.52
C ILE A 273 11.91 11.61 -6.01
N ILE A 274 11.92 10.50 -6.73
CA ILE A 274 11.54 10.45 -8.14
C ILE A 274 10.02 10.45 -8.24
N ARG A 275 9.46 11.45 -8.91
CA ARG A 275 8.02 11.59 -9.12
C ARG A 275 7.59 10.82 -10.37
N LEU A 276 6.67 9.88 -10.20
CA LEU A 276 6.01 9.15 -11.27
C LEU A 276 4.57 9.64 -11.39
N SER A 277 4.07 9.77 -12.62
CA SER A 277 2.68 10.17 -12.87
C SER A 277 1.80 8.95 -13.10
N ALA A 278 0.68 8.87 -12.37
CA ALA A 278 -0.36 7.89 -12.63
C ALA A 278 -1.04 8.19 -13.98
N LYS A 279 -1.33 7.14 -14.74
CA LYS A 279 -1.91 7.23 -16.09
C LYS A 279 -3.42 7.01 -16.08
N ILE A 280 -3.91 6.13 -15.20
CA ILE A 280 -5.32 5.76 -15.12
C ILE A 280 -6.07 6.81 -14.30
N LYS A 281 -7.04 7.46 -14.93
CA LYS A 281 -7.84 8.52 -14.30
C LYS A 281 -8.97 7.94 -13.48
N LEU A 282 -9.17 8.47 -12.27
CA LEU A 282 -10.26 8.05 -11.36
C LEU A 282 -11.65 8.22 -12.00
N ARG A 283 -11.88 9.32 -12.72
CA ARG A 283 -13.17 9.58 -13.38
C ARG A 283 -13.52 8.52 -14.42
N ASP A 284 -12.54 8.13 -15.24
CA ASP A 284 -12.75 7.11 -16.28
C ASP A 284 -13.01 5.73 -15.66
N TYR A 285 -12.28 5.39 -14.61
CA TYR A 285 -12.52 4.17 -13.84
C TYR A 285 -13.94 4.11 -13.27
N ILE A 286 -14.39 5.18 -12.58
CA ILE A 286 -15.74 5.23 -12.00
C ILE A 286 -16.80 5.22 -13.10
N LYS A 287 -16.59 5.93 -14.20
CA LYS A 287 -17.52 5.90 -15.35
C LYS A 287 -17.71 4.47 -15.87
N ASN A 288 -16.62 3.74 -16.10
CA ASN A 288 -16.66 2.36 -16.55
C ASN A 288 -17.33 1.44 -15.51
N PHE A 289 -17.03 1.64 -14.22
CA PHE A 289 -17.68 0.92 -13.13
C PHE A 289 -19.21 1.11 -13.16
N LEU A 290 -19.68 2.35 -13.30
CA LEU A 290 -21.13 2.66 -13.35
C LEU A 290 -21.82 2.05 -14.58
N ILE A 291 -21.16 1.99 -15.72
CA ILE A 291 -21.70 1.36 -16.94
C ILE A 291 -21.89 -0.15 -16.71
N ASN A 292 -20.89 -0.80 -16.10
CA ASN A 292 -20.88 -2.26 -15.91
C ASN A 292 -21.72 -2.75 -14.71
N ASN A 293 -22.30 -1.86 -13.90
CA ASN A 293 -23.07 -2.19 -12.70
C ASN A 293 -24.45 -1.49 -12.64
N ARG A 294 -24.96 -1.06 -13.78
CA ARG A 294 -26.34 -0.56 -13.94
C ARG A 294 -27.34 -1.69 -14.08
#